data_13cd10c1a23079f458198f9a60abd466
#
_entry.id   13cd10c1a23079f458198f9a60abd466
#
_cell.length_a   1.000
_cell.length_b   1.000
_cell.length_c   1.000
_cell.angle_alpha   90.00
_cell.angle_beta   90.00
_cell.angle_gamma   90.00
#
_symmetry.space_group_name_H-M   'P 1'
#
loop_
_entity.id
_entity.type
_entity.pdbx_description
1 polymer ?
#
loop_
_entity_poly.entity_id
_entity_poly.type
_entity_poly.pdbx_seq_one_letter_code
_entity_poly.pdbx_strand_id
1 'polypeptide(L)'
;MRLAFSFGALCVSLAILCAAPLSAAEPSPTGLWKTIDDSSGQPKGLVRIREVNGQFEGKLEKIYPKPGEDPAPRCEKCEGARHNQPVLGMTILWGFTRQGEEYQGGEALDPENGRIYRARMKLIDGGKKLDVRGFIGISLFGRSQVWLRVE
;
A
#
# COMPACT_ATOMS: atom_id res chain seq x y z
N MET A 1 1.86 -84.36 -19.30
CA MET A 1 2.54 -83.16 -19.81
C MET A 1 1.59 -81.98 -19.67
N ARG A 2 1.72 -81.22 -18.59
CA ARG A 2 0.84 -80.08 -18.27
C ARG A 2 1.70 -78.83 -18.24
N LEU A 3 1.50 -77.93 -19.22
CA LEU A 3 2.13 -76.61 -19.22
C LEU A 3 1.31 -75.65 -18.36
N ALA A 4 1.95 -75.11 -17.32
CA ALA A 4 1.39 -74.02 -16.53
C ALA A 4 1.85 -72.69 -17.08
N PHE A 5 0.91 -71.86 -17.59
CA PHE A 5 1.16 -70.47 -17.96
C PHE A 5 1.00 -69.59 -16.72
N SER A 6 2.09 -68.99 -16.30
CA SER A 6 2.10 -67.99 -15.22
C SER A 6 1.82 -66.60 -15.79
N PHE A 7 0.67 -65.99 -15.50
CA PHE A 7 0.34 -64.59 -15.83
C PHE A 7 0.95 -63.70 -14.75
N GLY A 8 2.01 -63.01 -15.13
CA GLY A 8 2.58 -61.95 -14.30
C GLY A 8 1.74 -60.65 -14.49
N ALA A 9 1.06 -60.24 -13.43
CA ALA A 9 0.34 -58.95 -13.39
C ALA A 9 1.33 -57.81 -13.17
N LEU A 10 1.51 -56.97 -14.17
CA LEU A 10 2.32 -55.73 -14.11
C LEU A 10 1.47 -54.62 -13.53
N CYS A 11 1.61 -54.31 -12.25
CA CYS A 11 1.00 -53.17 -11.60
C CYS A 11 1.76 -51.89 -12.00
N VAL A 12 1.21 -51.13 -12.94
CA VAL A 12 1.69 -49.78 -13.29
C VAL A 12 1.11 -48.83 -12.26
N SER A 13 1.93 -48.42 -11.27
CA SER A 13 1.58 -47.37 -10.32
C SER A 13 1.65 -46.01 -10.99
N LEU A 14 0.49 -45.43 -11.30
CA LEU A 14 0.36 -44.07 -11.81
C LEU A 14 0.53 -43.06 -10.66
N ALA A 15 1.72 -42.47 -10.54
CA ALA A 15 1.97 -41.40 -9.58
C ALA A 15 1.30 -40.11 -10.08
N ILE A 16 0.18 -39.76 -9.49
CA ILE A 16 -0.49 -38.48 -9.74
C ILE A 16 0.31 -37.37 -9.02
N LEU A 17 1.10 -36.61 -9.78
CA LEU A 17 1.77 -35.41 -9.29
C LEU A 17 0.69 -34.35 -9.04
N CYS A 18 0.28 -34.18 -7.79
CA CYS A 18 -0.59 -33.08 -7.38
C CYS A 18 0.23 -31.76 -7.46
N ALA A 19 0.13 -31.04 -8.56
CA ALA A 19 0.65 -29.68 -8.64
C ALA A 19 -0.26 -28.78 -7.77
N ALA A 20 0.23 -28.37 -6.59
CA ALA A 20 -0.44 -27.36 -5.78
C ALA A 20 -0.49 -26.05 -6.58
N PRO A 21 -1.63 -25.38 -6.68
CA PRO A 21 -1.70 -24.07 -7.32
C PRO A 21 -0.80 -23.11 -6.56
N LEU A 22 0.15 -22.49 -7.26
CA LEU A 22 0.93 -21.36 -6.74
C LEU A 22 -0.05 -20.22 -6.54
N SER A 23 -0.55 -20.05 -5.31
CA SER A 23 -1.40 -18.91 -4.96
C SER A 23 -0.52 -17.66 -5.09
N ALA A 24 -0.72 -16.90 -6.16
CA ALA A 24 -0.14 -15.57 -6.25
C ALA A 24 -0.68 -14.76 -5.07
N ALA A 25 0.23 -14.23 -4.24
CA ALA A 25 -0.17 -13.37 -3.13
C ALA A 25 -0.98 -12.20 -3.68
N GLU A 26 -2.15 -11.97 -3.08
CA GLU A 26 -2.99 -10.83 -3.49
C GLU A 26 -2.21 -9.52 -3.31
N PRO A 27 -2.34 -8.58 -4.26
CA PRO A 27 -1.63 -7.31 -4.17
C PRO A 27 -2.01 -6.58 -2.88
N SER A 28 -0.99 -6.17 -2.13
CA SER A 28 -1.11 -5.43 -0.86
C SER A 28 -0.61 -3.99 -1.06
N PRO A 29 -1.11 -2.99 -0.30
CA PRO A 29 -0.60 -1.64 -0.33
C PRO A 29 0.75 -1.51 0.40
N THR A 30 1.21 -2.55 1.09
CA THR A 30 2.55 -2.55 1.72
C THR A 30 3.63 -2.30 0.67
N GLY A 31 4.65 -1.54 1.05
CA GLY A 31 5.75 -1.19 0.16
C GLY A 31 6.13 0.27 0.22
N LEU A 32 6.99 0.70 -0.68
CA LEU A 32 7.45 2.08 -0.79
C LEU A 32 6.77 2.77 -1.97
N TRP A 33 6.20 3.93 -1.69
CA TRP A 33 5.39 4.68 -2.64
C TRP A 33 5.96 6.07 -2.87
N LYS A 34 6.07 6.46 -4.12
CA LYS A 34 6.44 7.81 -4.53
C LYS A 34 5.19 8.67 -4.65
N THR A 35 5.10 9.72 -3.85
CA THR A 35 4.05 10.71 -3.94
C THR A 35 4.40 11.75 -5.00
N ILE A 36 3.38 12.23 -5.70
CA ILE A 36 3.53 13.19 -6.79
C ILE A 36 2.82 14.49 -6.39
N ASP A 37 3.47 15.60 -6.63
CA ASP A 37 2.87 16.93 -6.48
C ASP A 37 1.88 17.18 -7.63
N ASP A 38 0.62 17.40 -7.30
CA ASP A 38 -0.46 17.52 -8.29
C ASP A 38 -0.34 18.76 -9.19
N SER A 39 0.35 19.77 -8.71
CA SER A 39 0.50 21.03 -9.46
C SER A 39 1.66 20.98 -10.45
N SER A 40 2.75 20.32 -10.09
CA SER A 40 3.98 20.27 -10.90
C SER A 40 4.23 18.92 -11.56
N GLY A 41 3.55 17.84 -11.13
CA GLY A 41 3.81 16.48 -11.58
C GLY A 41 5.15 15.91 -11.10
N GLN A 42 5.87 16.63 -10.25
CA GLN A 42 7.18 16.20 -9.75
C GLN A 42 7.07 15.33 -8.50
N PRO A 43 8.04 14.45 -8.23
CA PRO A 43 8.11 13.71 -6.99
C PRO A 43 8.13 14.64 -5.77
N LYS A 44 7.30 14.35 -4.75
CA LYS A 44 7.19 15.11 -3.51
C LYS A 44 7.84 14.41 -2.34
N GLY A 45 7.74 13.08 -2.28
CA GLY A 45 8.33 12.29 -1.22
C GLY A 45 8.19 10.79 -1.44
N LEU A 46 8.69 10.02 -0.48
CA LEU A 46 8.51 8.57 -0.39
C LEU A 46 7.78 8.24 0.90
N VAL A 47 6.74 7.42 0.78
CA VAL A 47 5.94 6.93 1.91
C VAL A 47 6.06 5.42 1.97
N ARG A 48 6.50 4.89 3.11
CA ARG A 48 6.50 3.46 3.41
C ARG A 48 5.19 3.07 4.03
N ILE A 49 4.43 2.20 3.36
CA ILE A 49 3.22 1.61 3.93
C ILE A 49 3.56 0.24 4.51
N ARG A 50 3.10 0.00 5.74
CA ARG A 50 3.23 -1.27 6.47
C ARG A 50 1.89 -1.67 7.06
N GLU A 51 1.72 -2.97 7.25
CA GLU A 51 0.63 -3.50 8.05
C GLU A 51 1.09 -3.64 9.50
N VAL A 52 0.33 -3.05 10.41
CA VAL A 52 0.57 -3.09 11.85
C VAL A 52 -0.73 -3.46 12.55
N ASN A 53 -0.76 -4.60 13.25
CA ASN A 53 -1.94 -5.10 13.96
C ASN A 53 -3.21 -5.18 13.08
N GLY A 54 -3.08 -5.61 11.83
CA GLY A 54 -4.19 -5.75 10.88
C GLY A 54 -4.68 -4.44 10.26
N GLN A 55 -3.99 -3.33 10.51
CA GLN A 55 -4.24 -2.04 9.90
C GLN A 55 -3.03 -1.58 9.10
N PHE A 56 -3.28 -0.79 8.05
CA PHE A 56 -2.22 -0.22 7.24
C PHE A 56 -1.93 1.20 7.70
N GLU A 57 -0.64 1.50 7.82
CA GLU A 57 -0.14 2.84 8.14
C GLU A 57 0.99 3.23 7.19
N GLY A 58 1.13 4.54 6.91
CA GLY A 58 2.13 5.10 6.02
C GLY A 58 3.00 6.13 6.72
N LYS A 59 4.32 5.92 6.65
CA LYS A 59 5.34 6.78 7.22
C LYS A 59 6.14 7.46 6.14
N LEU A 60 6.36 8.76 6.25
CA LEU A 60 7.17 9.52 5.30
C LEU A 60 8.65 9.21 5.52
N GLU A 61 9.30 8.56 4.54
CA GLU A 61 10.71 8.17 4.61
C GLU A 61 11.65 9.13 3.86
N LYS A 62 11.13 9.90 2.91
CA LYS A 62 11.92 10.87 2.16
C LYS A 62 11.07 12.05 1.72
N ILE A 63 11.69 13.22 1.67
CA ILE A 63 11.11 14.45 1.11
C ILE A 63 11.98 14.89 -0.06
N TYR A 64 11.34 15.39 -1.11
CA TYR A 64 11.98 16.03 -2.26
C TYR A 64 11.59 17.50 -2.25
N PRO A 65 12.36 18.38 -1.57
CA PRO A 65 12.03 19.81 -1.52
C PRO A 65 12.23 20.44 -2.90
N LYS A 66 11.38 21.41 -3.24
CA LYS A 66 11.57 22.24 -4.41
C LYS A 66 12.70 23.26 -4.14
N PRO A 67 13.29 23.85 -5.18
CA PRO A 67 14.24 24.95 -5.00
C PRO A 67 13.65 26.07 -4.14
N GLY A 68 14.33 26.42 -3.04
CA GLY A 68 13.89 27.46 -2.11
C GLY A 68 12.97 26.97 -0.98
N GLU A 69 12.56 25.70 -0.98
CA GLU A 69 11.83 25.11 0.15
C GLU A 69 12.81 24.59 1.22
N ASP A 70 12.32 24.52 2.47
CA ASP A 70 13.06 23.92 3.58
C ASP A 70 13.30 22.42 3.31
N PRO A 71 14.54 21.94 3.31
CA PRO A 71 14.84 20.52 3.14
C PRO A 71 14.46 19.65 4.35
N ALA A 72 14.18 20.25 5.51
CA ALA A 72 13.83 19.57 6.75
C ALA A 72 12.57 20.21 7.40
N PRO A 73 11.42 20.26 6.68
CA PRO A 73 10.26 20.97 7.17
C PRO A 73 9.70 20.37 8.45
N ARG A 74 9.07 21.25 9.25
CA ARG A 74 8.32 20.86 10.44
C ARG A 74 6.82 21.08 10.20
N CYS A 75 6.01 20.29 10.86
CA CYS A 75 4.55 20.46 10.77
C CYS A 75 4.07 21.58 11.68
N GLU A 76 4.30 22.83 11.29
CA GLU A 76 3.97 24.01 12.09
C GLU A 76 2.46 24.19 12.28
N LYS A 77 1.66 23.73 11.30
CA LYS A 77 0.19 23.80 11.32
C LYS A 77 -0.50 22.59 11.93
N CYS A 78 0.27 21.56 12.28
CA CYS A 78 -0.27 20.39 12.97
C CYS A 78 -0.71 20.75 14.38
N GLU A 79 -1.67 20.00 14.89
CA GLU A 79 -2.15 20.14 16.26
C GLU A 79 -1.60 19.05 17.18
N GLY A 80 -1.70 19.30 18.52
CA GLY A 80 -1.33 18.33 19.55
C GLY A 80 0.12 17.89 19.47
N ALA A 81 0.37 16.60 19.66
CA ALA A 81 1.70 16.02 19.70
C ALA A 81 2.50 16.13 18.38
N ARG A 82 1.82 16.40 17.26
CA ARG A 82 2.45 16.58 15.95
C ARG A 82 2.88 18.02 15.67
N HIS A 83 2.41 18.97 16.49
CA HIS A 83 2.76 20.39 16.30
C HIS A 83 4.28 20.57 16.31
N ASN A 84 4.78 21.24 15.28
CA ASN A 84 6.19 21.56 15.11
C ASN A 84 7.17 20.35 15.13
N GLN A 85 6.65 19.13 14.90
CA GLN A 85 7.50 17.96 14.75
C GLN A 85 8.07 17.86 13.33
N PRO A 86 9.25 17.21 13.14
CA PRO A 86 9.78 16.96 11.81
C PRO A 86 8.77 16.19 10.94
N VAL A 87 8.58 16.66 9.73
CA VAL A 87 7.71 15.98 8.76
C VAL A 87 8.34 14.67 8.28
N LEU A 88 9.67 14.64 8.13
CA LEU A 88 10.40 13.41 7.84
C LEU A 88 10.26 12.42 9.01
N GLY A 89 9.85 11.20 8.69
CA GLY A 89 9.60 10.17 9.70
C GLY A 89 8.21 10.21 10.34
N MET A 90 7.36 11.17 9.98
CA MET A 90 5.99 11.28 10.49
C MET A 90 5.08 10.23 9.86
N THR A 91 4.23 9.60 10.68
CA THR A 91 3.12 8.79 10.18
C THR A 91 2.03 9.71 9.66
N ILE A 92 1.77 9.63 8.36
CA ILE A 92 0.80 10.49 7.65
C ILE A 92 -0.44 9.73 7.18
N LEU A 93 -0.43 8.41 7.22
CA LEU A 93 -1.58 7.53 6.95
C LEU A 93 -1.72 6.55 8.11
N TRP A 94 -2.95 6.30 8.61
CA TRP A 94 -3.20 5.31 9.65
C TRP A 94 -4.64 4.80 9.63
N GLY A 95 -4.87 3.63 10.28
CA GLY A 95 -6.19 3.09 10.55
C GLY A 95 -6.90 2.41 9.37
N PHE A 96 -6.24 2.22 8.24
CA PHE A 96 -6.85 1.59 7.09
C PHE A 96 -7.00 0.08 7.29
N THR A 97 -8.19 -0.44 6.96
CA THR A 97 -8.46 -1.88 6.93
C THR A 97 -8.94 -2.30 5.53
N ARG A 98 -8.61 -3.52 5.13
CA ARG A 98 -9.04 -4.04 3.84
C ARG A 98 -10.55 -4.29 3.84
N GLN A 99 -11.23 -3.77 2.84
CA GLN A 99 -12.66 -3.99 2.58
C GLN A 99 -12.86 -4.28 1.08
N GLY A 100 -12.82 -5.56 0.72
CA GLY A 100 -12.83 -5.99 -0.67
C GLY A 100 -11.56 -5.55 -1.42
N GLU A 101 -11.74 -4.75 -2.47
CA GLU A 101 -10.63 -4.20 -3.28
C GLU A 101 -10.07 -2.86 -2.76
N GLU A 102 -10.66 -2.31 -1.71
CA GLU A 102 -10.26 -1.02 -1.14
C GLU A 102 -9.74 -1.17 0.30
N TYR A 103 -9.03 -0.16 0.75
CA TYR A 103 -8.56 0.01 2.13
C TYR A 103 -9.26 1.25 2.69
N GLN A 104 -10.16 1.04 3.64
CA GLN A 104 -11.09 2.07 4.12
C GLN A 104 -10.95 2.29 5.64
N GLY A 105 -11.68 3.30 6.14
CA GLY A 105 -11.75 3.65 7.56
C GLY A 105 -10.53 4.38 8.08
N GLY A 106 -9.55 4.67 7.23
CA GLY A 106 -8.33 5.36 7.61
C GLY A 106 -8.42 6.87 7.55
N GLU A 107 -7.33 7.48 8.00
CA GLU A 107 -7.11 8.92 8.01
C GLU A 107 -5.77 9.26 7.35
N ALA A 108 -5.71 10.44 6.75
CA ALA A 108 -4.52 11.01 6.12
C ALA A 108 -4.24 12.40 6.67
N LEU A 109 -3.02 12.64 7.13
CA LEU A 109 -2.52 13.95 7.51
C LEU A 109 -1.84 14.61 6.30
N ASP A 110 -2.22 15.84 6.03
CA ASP A 110 -1.47 16.73 5.15
C ASP A 110 -0.56 17.64 5.99
N PRO A 111 0.76 17.41 6.01
CA PRO A 111 1.67 18.20 6.84
C PRO A 111 1.81 19.67 6.42
N GLU A 112 1.45 20.01 5.19
CA GLU A 112 1.55 21.41 4.70
C GLU A 112 0.46 22.30 5.27
N ASN A 113 -0.72 21.76 5.51
CA ASN A 113 -1.84 22.49 6.08
C ASN A 113 -2.23 22.04 7.50
N GLY A 114 -1.62 20.96 8.00
CA GLY A 114 -1.87 20.40 9.33
C GLY A 114 -3.20 19.67 9.48
N ARG A 115 -3.97 19.52 8.40
CA ARG A 115 -5.31 18.92 8.45
C ARG A 115 -5.26 17.41 8.34
N ILE A 116 -6.17 16.77 9.07
CA ILE A 116 -6.45 15.34 8.99
C ILE A 116 -7.74 15.16 8.20
N TYR A 117 -7.67 14.30 7.21
CA TYR A 117 -8.77 13.92 6.34
C TYR A 117 -9.15 12.47 6.58
N ARG A 118 -10.42 12.13 6.49
CA ARG A 118 -10.82 10.74 6.29
C ARG A 118 -10.28 10.30 4.94
N ALA A 119 -9.83 9.05 4.85
CA ALA A 119 -9.19 8.59 3.62
C ALA A 119 -9.55 7.14 3.29
N ARG A 120 -9.42 6.83 2.02
CA ARG A 120 -9.43 5.47 1.48
C ARG A 120 -8.29 5.30 0.49
N MET A 121 -7.86 4.07 0.30
CA MET A 121 -6.84 3.71 -0.67
C MET A 121 -7.36 2.59 -1.57
N LYS A 122 -6.93 2.57 -2.83
CA LYS A 122 -7.18 1.50 -3.78
C LYS A 122 -5.95 1.23 -4.62
N LEU A 123 -5.57 -0.04 -4.74
CA LEU A 123 -4.55 -0.44 -5.71
C LEU A 123 -5.14 -0.40 -7.11
N ILE A 124 -4.42 0.21 -8.02
CA ILE A 124 -4.79 0.31 -9.44
C ILE A 124 -3.59 -0.07 -10.32
N ASP A 125 -3.82 -0.24 -11.61
CA ASP A 125 -2.78 -0.60 -12.57
C ASP A 125 -2.00 -1.86 -12.15
N GLY A 126 -2.74 -2.93 -11.77
CA GLY A 126 -2.12 -4.20 -11.33
C GLY A 126 -1.25 -4.07 -10.08
N GLY A 127 -1.54 -3.12 -9.19
CA GLY A 127 -0.78 -2.86 -7.97
C GLY A 127 0.45 -1.96 -8.15
N LYS A 128 0.68 -1.44 -9.36
CA LYS A 128 1.79 -0.50 -9.65
C LYS A 128 1.51 0.91 -9.17
N LYS A 129 0.25 1.24 -8.95
CA LYS A 129 -0.21 2.55 -8.48
C LYS A 129 -1.15 2.40 -7.30
N LEU A 130 -1.18 3.40 -6.45
CA LEU A 130 -2.08 3.52 -5.31
C LEU A 130 -2.87 4.83 -5.43
N ASP A 131 -4.19 4.71 -5.60
CA ASP A 131 -5.09 5.86 -5.47
C ASP A 131 -5.35 6.10 -3.98
N VAL A 132 -4.94 7.27 -3.49
CA VAL A 132 -5.16 7.72 -2.12
C VAL A 132 -6.13 8.89 -2.18
N ARG A 133 -7.35 8.69 -1.65
CA ARG A 133 -8.40 9.70 -1.66
C ARG A 133 -8.68 10.20 -0.26
N GLY A 134 -8.36 11.47 -0.02
CA GLY A 134 -8.73 12.21 1.19
C GLY A 134 -10.04 12.97 1.00
N PHE A 135 -10.88 13.04 2.04
CA PHE A 135 -12.18 13.71 1.99
C PHE A 135 -12.62 14.20 3.38
N ILE A 136 -13.54 15.17 3.37
CA ILE A 136 -14.24 15.64 4.55
C ILE A 136 -15.71 15.28 4.40
N GLY A 137 -16.30 14.65 5.43
CA GLY A 137 -17.69 14.17 5.35
C GLY A 137 -17.82 12.90 4.51
N ILE A 138 -18.32 13.01 3.29
CA ILE A 138 -18.48 11.87 2.36
C ILE A 138 -17.41 11.87 1.26
N SER A 139 -17.05 10.69 0.77
CA SER A 139 -15.94 10.52 -0.20
C SER A 139 -16.20 11.20 -1.55
N LEU A 140 -17.43 11.61 -1.84
CA LEU A 140 -17.77 12.36 -3.06
C LEU A 140 -17.06 13.73 -3.10
N PHE A 141 -16.91 14.37 -1.94
CA PHE A 141 -16.24 15.67 -1.79
C PHE A 141 -14.80 15.47 -1.31
N GLY A 142 -13.99 14.84 -2.14
CA GLY A 142 -12.62 14.54 -1.81
C GLY A 142 -11.68 14.80 -2.97
N ARG A 143 -10.38 14.64 -2.69
CA ARG A 143 -9.29 14.74 -3.65
C ARG A 143 -8.50 13.43 -3.66
N SER A 144 -8.26 12.91 -4.86
CA SER A 144 -7.39 11.76 -5.07
C SER A 144 -5.99 12.17 -5.47
N GLN A 145 -5.01 11.44 -4.97
CA GLN A 145 -3.63 11.44 -5.44
C GLN A 145 -3.25 10.04 -5.89
N VAL A 146 -2.54 9.94 -6.99
CA VAL A 146 -2.01 8.67 -7.49
C VAL A 146 -0.53 8.57 -7.12
N TRP A 147 -0.21 7.62 -6.28
CA TRP A 147 1.16 7.32 -5.88
C TRP A 147 1.73 6.19 -6.71
N LEU A 148 3.02 6.23 -7.01
CA LEU A 148 3.71 5.25 -7.83
C LEU A 148 4.47 4.28 -6.95
N ARG A 149 4.30 2.97 -7.18
CA ARG A 149 5.06 1.95 -6.45
C ARG A 149 6.54 2.02 -6.81
N VAL A 150 7.38 2.00 -5.79
CA VAL A 150 8.84 1.92 -5.91
C VAL A 150 9.31 0.50 -5.62
N GLU A 151 8.73 -0.14 -4.58
CA GLU A 151 8.97 -1.53 -4.16
C GLU A 151 7.76 -2.11 -3.42
#